data_3ec7678f3c5ecf6d3fa71b57fc4d89dc
#
_entry.id   3ec7678f3c5ecf6d3fa71b57fc4d89dc
#
_cell.length_a   1.000
_cell.length_b   1.000
_cell.length_c   1.000
_cell.angle_alpha   90.00
_cell.angle_beta   90.00
_cell.angle_gamma   90.00
#
_symmetry.space_group_name_H-M   'P 1'
#
loop_
_entity.id
_entity.type
_entity.pdbx_description
1 polymer ?
#
loop_
_entity_poly.entity_id
_entity_poly.type
_entity_poly.pdbx_seq_one_letter_code
_entity_poly.pdbx_strand_id
1 'polypeptide(L)'
;NFFLTKKILCKMNLGFWSGLKNDLDAFNDSLEANNLSLNPLSLKYLNDDANFQKKFTENYWDRKPKNNYLSKVLKKDINYKVNEKIRVGYFSGDFKNHAVFQLIQDLFLNHNRSKFEIYAYSTFKKEGLQREKIIKNVDKFYDIDHLADDEIVNLLVSHSLDVAIDLSGHTVNNKSHLFEYSISKIKINYLGFPGTMGTKKYDYIIADQNIIPESNFNFYSEKVIYMPEVYQPFNPHVFDLNISRTEFNLPENVFIMGCFSRVEKIHPNIFEFWMKVLNKHEDVYLALYIDDRAVIDNINLYCKENNFNFNQILFLKHIEHKENLRRISTFDLYLDTYPYNGHTGISDSLFQCCVPTISFTGKSFASRVSYSLLKSLKLEQLITYNGNEYLKKIENYCENRSKLVEIRNYLINYKNNSLHRMK
;
A
#
# COMPACT_ATOMS: atom_id res chain seq x y z
N ASN A 1 14.83 20.52 -11.24
CA ASN A 1 14.18 19.59 -10.30
C ASN A 1 14.15 18.12 -10.72
N PHE A 2 14.24 17.78 -12.02
CA PHE A 2 14.29 16.38 -12.46
C PHE A 2 15.44 15.58 -11.84
N PHE A 3 16.66 16.12 -11.88
CA PHE A 3 17.84 15.44 -11.32
C PHE A 3 17.74 15.30 -9.80
N LEU A 4 17.27 16.33 -9.08
CA LEU A 4 17.11 16.28 -7.62
C LEU A 4 16.13 15.19 -7.21
N THR A 5 14.95 15.12 -7.85
CA THR A 5 13.95 14.11 -7.52
C THR A 5 14.43 12.69 -7.83
N LYS A 6 15.13 12.48 -8.94
CA LYS A 6 15.74 11.20 -9.26
C LYS A 6 16.83 10.81 -8.26
N LYS A 7 17.70 11.76 -7.88
CA LYS A 7 18.73 11.57 -6.86
C LYS A 7 18.10 11.12 -5.54
N ILE A 8 17.06 11.81 -5.06
CA ILE A 8 16.36 11.47 -3.82
C ILE A 8 15.79 10.04 -3.88
N LEU A 9 15.05 9.71 -4.94
CA LEU A 9 14.47 8.37 -5.08
C LEU A 9 15.53 7.27 -5.18
N CYS A 10 16.63 7.50 -5.88
CA CYS A 10 17.76 6.55 -5.93
C CYS A 10 18.37 6.37 -4.53
N LYS A 11 18.61 7.45 -3.79
CA LYS A 11 19.10 7.38 -2.41
C LYS A 11 18.16 6.60 -1.51
N MET A 12 16.85 6.86 -1.58
CA MET A 12 15.85 6.14 -0.77
C MET A 12 15.81 4.65 -1.10
N ASN A 13 15.79 4.30 -2.40
CA ASN A 13 15.80 2.90 -2.83
C ASN A 13 17.05 2.12 -2.41
N LEU A 14 18.18 2.82 -2.28
CA LEU A 14 19.46 2.23 -1.87
C LEU A 14 19.71 2.31 -0.36
N GLY A 15 18.80 2.87 0.43
CA GLY A 15 19.05 3.14 1.85
C GLY A 15 20.24 4.08 2.09
N PHE A 16 20.61 4.87 1.08
CA PHE A 16 21.73 5.83 1.16
C PHE A 16 21.23 7.17 1.69
N TRP A 17 21.20 7.32 3.01
CA TRP A 17 20.57 8.46 3.67
C TRP A 17 21.54 9.63 3.98
N SER A 18 22.85 9.44 3.81
CA SER A 18 23.84 10.51 3.99
C SER A 18 23.52 11.70 3.07
N GLY A 19 23.32 12.88 3.69
CA GLY A 19 22.91 14.12 3.00
C GLY A 19 21.51 14.08 2.35
N LEU A 20 20.70 13.05 2.60
CA LEU A 20 19.34 12.97 2.06
C LEU A 20 18.43 14.04 2.65
N LYS A 21 18.62 14.42 3.91
CA LYS A 21 17.85 15.49 4.55
C LYS A 21 17.98 16.80 3.78
N ASN A 22 19.20 17.21 3.44
CA ASN A 22 19.45 18.44 2.67
C ASN A 22 18.80 18.37 1.27
N ASP A 23 18.83 17.18 0.63
CA ASP A 23 18.17 16.97 -0.65
C ASP A 23 16.64 17.08 -0.53
N LEU A 24 16.05 16.58 0.56
CA LEU A 24 14.62 16.69 0.87
C LEU A 24 14.20 18.12 1.22
N ASP A 25 15.01 18.86 1.97
CA ASP A 25 14.77 20.28 2.27
C ASP A 25 14.79 21.09 0.98
N ALA A 26 15.80 20.92 0.12
CA ALA A 26 15.87 21.56 -1.20
C ALA A 26 14.69 21.15 -2.11
N PHE A 27 14.22 19.92 -2.02
CA PHE A 27 13.02 19.48 -2.73
C PHE A 27 11.78 20.21 -2.22
N ASN A 28 11.58 20.31 -0.91
CA ASN A 28 10.44 21.00 -0.29
C ASN A 28 10.44 22.49 -0.62
N ASP A 29 11.59 23.16 -0.61
CA ASP A 29 11.74 24.58 -0.96
C ASP A 29 11.43 24.86 -2.45
N SER A 30 11.62 23.85 -3.31
CA SER A 30 11.37 23.91 -4.74
C SER A 30 10.01 23.36 -5.17
N LEU A 31 9.11 23.07 -4.21
CA LEU A 31 7.81 22.47 -4.48
C LEU A 31 6.87 23.37 -5.29
N GLU A 32 6.99 23.27 -6.60
CA GLU A 32 5.98 23.75 -7.56
C GLU A 32 5.40 22.54 -8.28
N ALA A 33 4.09 22.34 -8.18
CA ALA A 33 3.39 21.18 -8.77
C ALA A 33 3.65 21.03 -10.29
N ASN A 34 3.99 22.14 -10.97
CA ASN A 34 4.20 22.17 -12.41
C ASN A 34 5.61 21.73 -12.87
N ASN A 35 6.58 21.67 -11.97
CA ASN A 35 7.99 21.48 -12.34
C ASN A 35 8.57 20.11 -11.93
N LEU A 36 7.76 19.23 -11.35
CA LEU A 36 8.22 17.92 -10.91
C LEU A 36 8.06 16.87 -12.02
N SER A 37 9.12 16.11 -12.26
CA SER A 37 9.10 14.96 -13.17
C SER A 37 9.10 13.65 -12.39
N LEU A 38 8.02 13.43 -11.65
CA LEU A 38 7.78 12.25 -10.83
C LEU A 38 6.54 11.49 -11.30
N ASN A 39 6.49 10.20 -10.96
CA ASN A 39 5.23 9.47 -10.94
C ASN A 39 4.46 9.83 -9.66
N PRO A 40 3.12 9.98 -9.69
CA PRO A 40 2.33 10.27 -8.49
C PRO A 40 2.53 9.31 -7.32
N LEU A 41 2.83 8.04 -7.58
CA LEU A 41 3.18 7.09 -6.51
C LEU A 41 4.48 7.49 -5.81
N SER A 42 5.50 7.91 -6.57
CA SER A 42 6.79 8.32 -5.99
C SER A 42 6.67 9.55 -5.09
N LEU A 43 5.73 10.45 -5.39
CA LEU A 43 5.46 11.60 -4.53
C LEU A 43 4.99 11.21 -3.13
N LYS A 44 4.29 10.07 -2.98
CA LYS A 44 3.79 9.58 -1.69
C LYS A 44 4.92 9.27 -0.68
N TYR A 45 6.11 8.95 -1.17
CA TYR A 45 7.28 8.74 -0.30
C TYR A 45 7.88 10.04 0.24
N LEU A 46 7.59 11.17 -0.42
CA LEU A 46 8.29 12.45 -0.19
C LEU A 46 7.41 13.53 0.44
N ASN A 47 6.10 13.44 0.26
CA ASN A 47 5.19 14.52 0.62
C ASN A 47 3.86 13.98 1.16
N ASP A 48 3.36 14.55 2.25
CA ASP A 48 2.09 14.18 2.91
C ASP A 48 0.99 15.24 2.77
N ASP A 49 1.18 16.26 1.95
CA ASP A 49 0.16 17.27 1.68
C ASP A 49 -0.83 16.79 0.61
N ALA A 50 -2.05 16.47 1.03
CA ALA A 50 -3.08 15.93 0.15
C ALA A 50 -3.50 16.93 -0.97
N ASN A 51 -3.52 18.25 -0.68
CA ASN A 51 -3.83 19.27 -1.68
C ASN A 51 -2.72 19.38 -2.74
N PHE A 52 -1.46 19.38 -2.29
CA PHE A 52 -0.32 19.36 -3.19
C PHE A 52 -0.31 18.11 -4.05
N GLN A 53 -0.55 16.93 -3.46
CA GLN A 53 -0.63 15.66 -4.17
C GLN A 53 -1.72 15.68 -5.24
N LYS A 54 -2.89 16.29 -4.97
CA LYS A 54 -3.96 16.46 -5.97
C LYS A 54 -3.50 17.30 -7.13
N LYS A 55 -3.04 18.54 -6.87
CA LYS A 55 -2.57 19.47 -7.92
C LYS A 55 -1.47 18.83 -8.78
N PHE A 56 -0.53 18.14 -8.15
CA PHE A 56 0.54 17.44 -8.85
C PHE A 56 -0.03 16.33 -9.76
N THR A 57 -0.97 15.53 -9.27
CA THR A 57 -1.53 14.41 -10.03
C THR A 57 -2.41 14.90 -11.18
N GLU A 58 -3.16 15.99 -11.00
CA GLU A 58 -3.89 16.67 -12.08
C GLU A 58 -2.94 17.12 -13.20
N ASN A 59 -1.86 17.82 -12.86
CA ASN A 59 -0.84 18.25 -13.82
C ASN A 59 -0.13 17.06 -14.49
N TYR A 60 0.12 15.98 -13.75
CA TYR A 60 0.72 14.77 -14.31
C TYR A 60 -0.21 14.12 -15.33
N TRP A 61 -1.52 14.05 -15.05
CA TRP A 61 -2.51 13.51 -15.97
C TRP A 61 -2.63 14.33 -17.24
N ASP A 62 -2.67 15.66 -17.12
CA ASP A 62 -2.82 16.58 -18.26
C ASP A 62 -1.64 16.55 -19.24
N ARG A 63 -0.44 16.20 -18.76
CA ARG A 63 0.77 16.05 -19.58
C ARG A 63 0.85 14.71 -20.31
N LYS A 64 0.01 13.72 -19.97
CA LYS A 64 0.02 12.45 -20.71
C LYS A 64 -0.37 12.65 -22.16
N PRO A 65 0.35 12.03 -23.12
CA PRO A 65 -0.02 12.11 -24.52
C PRO A 65 -1.42 11.53 -24.71
N LYS A 66 -2.29 12.31 -25.36
CA LYS A 66 -3.65 11.88 -25.70
C LYS A 66 -3.65 11.30 -27.10
N ASN A 67 -4.20 10.10 -27.25
CA ASN A 67 -4.37 9.51 -28.55
C ASN A 67 -5.57 10.16 -29.27
N ASN A 68 -5.28 11.10 -30.17
CA ASN A 68 -6.30 11.87 -30.90
C ASN A 68 -7.20 10.98 -31.78
N TYR A 69 -6.69 9.85 -32.27
CA TYR A 69 -7.47 8.90 -33.05
C TYR A 69 -8.57 8.26 -32.19
N LEU A 70 -8.20 7.69 -31.04
CA LEU A 70 -9.15 7.11 -30.11
C LEU A 70 -10.17 8.12 -29.60
N SER A 71 -9.74 9.36 -29.34
CA SER A 71 -10.64 10.45 -28.93
C SER A 71 -11.68 10.80 -29.99
N LYS A 72 -11.38 10.61 -31.29
CA LYS A 72 -12.34 10.84 -32.39
C LYS A 72 -13.29 9.67 -32.60
N VAL A 73 -12.78 8.43 -32.50
CA VAL A 73 -13.57 7.21 -32.70
C VAL A 73 -14.59 7.04 -31.58
N LEU A 74 -14.24 7.41 -30.35
CA LEU A 74 -15.07 7.20 -29.16
C LEU A 74 -15.96 8.39 -28.77
N LYS A 75 -16.00 9.46 -29.59
CA LYS A 75 -17.01 10.53 -29.47
C LYS A 75 -18.41 10.11 -29.91
N LYS A 76 -18.58 8.92 -30.52
CA LYS A 76 -19.90 8.36 -30.80
C LYS A 76 -20.48 7.89 -29.47
N ASP A 77 -21.76 8.28 -29.23
CA ASP A 77 -22.55 7.78 -28.11
C ASP A 77 -22.48 6.25 -28.12
N ILE A 78 -21.71 5.69 -27.16
CA ILE A 78 -21.65 4.25 -26.99
C ILE A 78 -22.99 3.85 -26.42
N ASN A 79 -23.80 3.22 -27.24
CA ASN A 79 -25.07 2.67 -26.82
C ASN A 79 -24.78 1.42 -25.98
N TYR A 80 -24.56 1.63 -24.67
CA TYR A 80 -24.37 0.52 -23.74
C TYR A 80 -25.63 -0.35 -23.72
N LYS A 81 -25.50 -1.60 -24.10
CA LYS A 81 -26.58 -2.58 -23.97
C LYS A 81 -27.00 -2.69 -22.51
N VAL A 82 -28.28 -2.85 -22.26
CA VAL A 82 -28.75 -3.26 -20.93
C VAL A 82 -28.40 -4.73 -20.78
N ASN A 83 -27.55 -5.05 -19.83
CA ASN A 83 -27.14 -6.41 -19.55
C ASN A 83 -28.10 -7.03 -18.52
N GLU A 84 -28.37 -8.34 -18.61
CA GLU A 84 -29.13 -9.06 -17.60
C GLU A 84 -28.43 -9.03 -16.22
N LYS A 85 -27.08 -9.11 -16.23
CA LYS A 85 -26.23 -8.98 -15.06
C LYS A 85 -25.35 -7.75 -15.20
N ILE A 86 -25.03 -7.11 -14.08
CA ILE A 86 -24.07 -6.01 -14.04
C ILE A 86 -22.67 -6.55 -14.36
N ARG A 87 -22.06 -6.06 -15.43
CA ARG A 87 -20.71 -6.45 -15.86
C ARG A 87 -19.67 -5.58 -15.19
N VAL A 88 -18.84 -6.21 -14.35
CA VAL A 88 -17.77 -5.54 -13.62
C VAL A 88 -16.41 -6.00 -14.14
N GLY A 89 -15.61 -5.06 -14.65
CA GLY A 89 -14.27 -5.31 -15.15
C GLY A 89 -13.20 -4.82 -14.16
N TYR A 90 -12.33 -5.71 -13.70
CA TYR A 90 -11.19 -5.40 -12.85
C TYR A 90 -9.90 -5.34 -13.67
N PHE A 91 -9.16 -4.23 -13.57
CA PHE A 91 -7.92 -3.99 -14.31
C PHE A 91 -6.73 -4.00 -13.35
N SER A 92 -5.73 -4.86 -13.61
CA SER A 92 -4.54 -4.92 -12.75
C SER A 92 -3.30 -5.45 -13.48
N GLY A 93 -2.13 -4.86 -13.17
CA GLY A 93 -0.82 -5.43 -13.46
C GLY A 93 -0.32 -6.40 -12.39
N ASP A 94 -1.14 -6.66 -11.35
CA ASP A 94 -0.73 -7.36 -10.13
C ASP A 94 -1.51 -8.65 -9.88
N PHE A 95 -2.09 -9.25 -10.92
CA PHE A 95 -2.63 -10.61 -10.87
C PHE A 95 -1.51 -11.67 -10.83
N LYS A 96 -0.63 -11.53 -9.84
CA LYS A 96 0.58 -12.33 -9.59
C LYS A 96 0.87 -12.34 -8.09
N ASN A 97 1.98 -12.94 -7.66
CA ASN A 97 2.43 -12.79 -6.26
C ASN A 97 2.78 -11.32 -5.97
N HIS A 98 1.83 -10.60 -5.43
CA HIS A 98 1.90 -9.18 -5.13
C HIS A 98 0.94 -8.80 -3.99
N ALA A 99 1.23 -7.70 -3.28
CA ALA A 99 0.43 -7.20 -2.18
C ALA A 99 -1.07 -7.00 -2.54
N VAL A 100 -1.36 -6.44 -3.73
CA VAL A 100 -2.74 -6.27 -4.22
C VAL A 100 -3.45 -7.62 -4.33
N PHE A 101 -2.78 -8.65 -4.90
CA PHE A 101 -3.37 -9.99 -4.98
C PHE A 101 -3.72 -10.55 -3.60
N GLN A 102 -2.83 -10.41 -2.62
CA GLN A 102 -3.09 -10.91 -1.25
C GLN A 102 -4.35 -10.30 -0.63
N LEU A 103 -4.66 -9.06 -0.98
CA LEU A 103 -5.86 -8.38 -0.51
C LEU A 103 -7.14 -8.81 -1.25
N ILE A 104 -7.08 -9.00 -2.59
CA ILE A 104 -8.26 -9.17 -3.43
C ILE A 104 -8.60 -10.62 -3.78
N GLN A 105 -7.75 -11.60 -3.45
CA GLN A 105 -7.92 -12.98 -3.93
C GLN A 105 -9.29 -13.58 -3.62
N ASP A 106 -9.91 -13.21 -2.49
CA ASP A 106 -11.23 -13.69 -2.10
C ASP A 106 -12.36 -12.77 -2.54
N LEU A 107 -12.07 -11.54 -2.98
CA LEU A 107 -13.07 -10.63 -3.53
C LEU A 107 -13.81 -11.28 -4.70
N PHE A 108 -13.06 -11.96 -5.58
CA PHE A 108 -13.65 -12.62 -6.76
C PHE A 108 -14.55 -13.80 -6.41
N LEU A 109 -14.30 -14.49 -5.29
CA LEU A 109 -15.17 -15.58 -4.81
C LEU A 109 -16.49 -15.07 -4.25
N ASN A 110 -16.49 -13.88 -3.63
CA ASN A 110 -17.62 -13.38 -2.86
C ASN A 110 -18.64 -12.58 -3.69
N HIS A 111 -18.43 -12.41 -5.00
CA HIS A 111 -19.42 -11.76 -5.86
C HIS A 111 -20.69 -12.62 -6.03
N ASN A 112 -21.85 -11.99 -5.88
CA ASN A 112 -23.12 -12.63 -6.18
C ASN A 112 -23.28 -12.84 -7.69
N ARG A 113 -23.00 -14.05 -8.18
CA ARG A 113 -23.04 -14.41 -9.59
C ARG A 113 -24.44 -14.38 -10.22
N SER A 114 -25.50 -14.32 -9.42
CA SER A 114 -26.83 -14.11 -9.97
C SER A 114 -27.06 -12.67 -10.44
N LYS A 115 -26.30 -11.70 -9.89
CA LYS A 115 -26.41 -10.26 -10.18
C LYS A 115 -25.23 -9.72 -11.00
N PHE A 116 -24.04 -10.30 -10.86
CA PHE A 116 -22.81 -9.79 -11.44
C PHE A 116 -22.14 -10.79 -12.37
N GLU A 117 -21.60 -10.31 -13.48
CA GLU A 117 -20.68 -11.01 -14.37
C GLU A 117 -19.30 -10.35 -14.24
N ILE A 118 -18.28 -11.11 -13.84
CA ILE A 118 -16.97 -10.57 -13.44
C ILE A 118 -15.92 -10.82 -14.52
N TYR A 119 -15.33 -9.75 -14.99
CA TYR A 119 -14.24 -9.72 -15.96
C TYR A 119 -12.95 -9.31 -15.27
N ALA A 120 -11.83 -9.95 -15.60
CA ALA A 120 -10.49 -9.54 -15.18
C ALA A 120 -9.62 -9.25 -16.42
N TYR A 121 -8.97 -8.09 -16.40
CA TYR A 121 -8.08 -7.61 -17.45
C TYR A 121 -6.67 -7.47 -16.88
N SER A 122 -5.78 -8.39 -17.26
CA SER A 122 -4.38 -8.39 -16.84
C SER A 122 -3.58 -7.45 -17.73
N THR A 123 -3.04 -6.39 -17.14
CA THR A 123 -2.19 -5.41 -17.83
C THR A 123 -0.70 -5.77 -17.79
N PHE A 124 -0.35 -6.89 -17.17
CA PHE A 124 0.98 -7.45 -17.14
C PHE A 124 0.92 -8.97 -16.95
N LYS A 125 1.33 -9.69 -17.96
CA LYS A 125 1.33 -11.17 -17.94
C LYS A 125 2.49 -11.69 -17.10
N LYS A 126 2.18 -12.46 -16.06
CA LYS A 126 3.14 -13.25 -15.28
C LYS A 126 2.44 -14.52 -14.82
N GLU A 127 2.91 -15.67 -15.31
CA GLU A 127 2.37 -16.98 -14.92
C GLU A 127 2.63 -17.29 -13.45
N GLY A 128 1.80 -18.12 -12.85
CA GLY A 128 1.90 -18.59 -11.47
C GLY A 128 0.56 -18.89 -10.80
N LEU A 129 0.63 -19.55 -9.66
CA LEU A 129 -0.55 -20.02 -8.90
C LEU A 129 -1.56 -18.90 -8.56
N GLN A 130 -1.08 -17.69 -8.31
CA GLN A 130 -1.93 -16.54 -7.98
C GLN A 130 -2.80 -16.15 -9.17
N ARG A 131 -2.20 -16.12 -10.37
CA ARG A 131 -2.91 -15.85 -11.61
C ARG A 131 -3.97 -16.94 -11.89
N GLU A 132 -3.60 -18.21 -11.75
CA GLU A 132 -4.52 -19.34 -11.93
C GLU A 132 -5.73 -19.27 -10.99
N LYS A 133 -5.51 -18.85 -9.73
CA LYS A 133 -6.62 -18.63 -8.78
C LYS A 133 -7.59 -17.56 -9.27
N ILE A 134 -7.12 -16.45 -9.86
CA ILE A 134 -7.98 -15.41 -10.39
C ILE A 134 -8.75 -15.93 -11.60
N ILE A 135 -8.06 -16.56 -12.57
CA ILE A 135 -8.68 -17.14 -13.78
C ILE A 135 -9.83 -18.07 -13.40
N LYS A 136 -9.63 -18.91 -12.38
CA LYS A 136 -10.66 -19.86 -11.89
C LYS A 136 -11.86 -19.18 -11.25
N ASN A 137 -11.69 -17.98 -10.70
CA ASN A 137 -12.68 -17.30 -9.87
C ASN A 137 -13.34 -16.08 -10.54
N VAL A 138 -13.13 -15.87 -11.84
CA VAL A 138 -13.83 -14.85 -12.65
C VAL A 138 -14.60 -15.50 -13.80
N ASP A 139 -15.60 -14.82 -14.35
CA ASP A 139 -16.36 -15.34 -15.47
C ASP A 139 -15.57 -15.22 -16.78
N LYS A 140 -14.76 -14.17 -16.91
CA LYS A 140 -13.92 -13.90 -18.08
C LYS A 140 -12.56 -13.35 -17.66
N PHE A 141 -11.49 -13.84 -18.28
CA PHE A 141 -10.15 -13.37 -18.05
C PHE A 141 -9.46 -13.02 -19.38
N TYR A 142 -8.82 -11.85 -19.46
CA TYR A 142 -8.13 -11.36 -20.64
C TYR A 142 -6.73 -10.84 -20.30
N ASP A 143 -5.75 -11.28 -21.06
CA ASP A 143 -4.42 -10.62 -21.11
C ASP A 143 -4.49 -9.50 -22.14
N ILE A 144 -4.24 -8.29 -21.67
CA ILE A 144 -4.26 -7.09 -22.51
C ILE A 144 -2.91 -6.36 -22.56
N ASP A 145 -1.88 -6.98 -21.99
CA ASP A 145 -0.54 -6.38 -21.90
C ASP A 145 0.14 -6.24 -23.28
N HIS A 146 -0.09 -7.22 -24.17
CA HIS A 146 0.49 -7.30 -25.52
C HIS A 146 -0.34 -6.58 -26.60
N LEU A 147 -1.56 -6.13 -26.25
CA LEU A 147 -2.47 -5.48 -27.20
C LEU A 147 -2.16 -3.97 -27.29
N ALA A 148 -2.37 -3.41 -28.48
CA ALA A 148 -2.35 -1.97 -28.68
C ALA A 148 -3.58 -1.30 -28.02
N ASP A 149 -3.48 -0.02 -27.67
CA ASP A 149 -4.53 0.67 -26.92
C ASP A 149 -5.87 0.71 -27.67
N ASP A 150 -5.86 0.82 -29.01
CA ASP A 150 -7.06 0.79 -29.84
C ASP A 150 -7.71 -0.60 -29.88
N GLU A 151 -6.92 -1.66 -29.92
CA GLU A 151 -7.42 -3.05 -29.79
C GLU A 151 -8.08 -3.27 -28.43
N ILE A 152 -7.43 -2.79 -27.36
CA ILE A 152 -7.99 -2.91 -26.00
C ILE A 152 -9.29 -2.15 -25.90
N VAL A 153 -9.33 -0.89 -26.36
CA VAL A 153 -10.54 -0.07 -26.26
C VAL A 153 -11.70 -0.69 -27.06
N ASN A 154 -11.44 -1.19 -28.27
CA ASN A 154 -12.46 -1.89 -29.07
C ASN A 154 -12.97 -3.15 -28.35
N LEU A 155 -12.09 -3.93 -27.76
CA LEU A 155 -12.43 -5.10 -26.94
C LEU A 155 -13.33 -4.70 -25.76
N LEU A 156 -12.95 -3.67 -24.99
CA LEU A 156 -13.72 -3.22 -23.82
C LEU A 156 -15.10 -2.68 -24.20
N VAL A 157 -15.18 -1.93 -25.29
CA VAL A 157 -16.48 -1.44 -25.83
C VAL A 157 -17.37 -2.62 -26.22
N SER A 158 -16.83 -3.67 -26.85
CA SER A 158 -17.59 -4.86 -27.22
C SER A 158 -18.13 -5.63 -26.01
N HIS A 159 -17.41 -5.58 -24.89
CA HIS A 159 -17.84 -6.20 -23.63
C HIS A 159 -18.95 -5.44 -22.92
N SER A 160 -19.19 -4.16 -23.25
CA SER A 160 -20.25 -3.32 -22.68
C SER A 160 -20.25 -3.35 -21.15
N LEU A 161 -19.11 -3.05 -20.53
CA LEU A 161 -18.96 -3.04 -19.08
C LEU A 161 -19.85 -1.97 -18.43
N ASP A 162 -20.56 -2.33 -17.36
CA ASP A 162 -21.27 -1.37 -16.52
C ASP A 162 -20.32 -0.63 -15.58
N VAL A 163 -19.35 -1.35 -15.01
CA VAL A 163 -18.35 -0.81 -14.06
C VAL A 163 -16.95 -1.26 -14.45
N ALA A 164 -16.00 -0.34 -14.52
CA ALA A 164 -14.58 -0.62 -14.65
C ALA A 164 -13.85 -0.19 -13.38
N ILE A 165 -13.12 -1.10 -12.74
CA ILE A 165 -12.38 -0.88 -11.51
C ILE A 165 -10.89 -0.97 -11.81
N ASP A 166 -10.19 0.14 -11.65
CA ASP A 166 -8.74 0.22 -11.76
C ASP A 166 -8.09 -0.13 -10.42
N LEU A 167 -7.47 -1.31 -10.35
CA LEU A 167 -6.74 -1.79 -9.19
C LEU A 167 -5.26 -1.37 -9.19
N SER A 168 -4.80 -0.67 -10.22
CA SER A 168 -3.40 -0.25 -10.38
C SER A 168 -3.20 1.25 -10.17
N GLY A 169 -4.04 2.08 -10.78
CA GLY A 169 -3.86 3.53 -10.78
C GLY A 169 -2.49 3.94 -11.34
N HIS A 170 -1.77 4.83 -10.64
CA HIS A 170 -0.45 5.30 -11.06
C HIS A 170 0.72 4.39 -10.61
N THR A 171 0.49 3.08 -10.46
CA THR A 171 1.56 2.11 -10.16
C THR A 171 2.27 1.62 -11.44
N VAL A 172 3.23 0.70 -11.30
CA VAL A 172 3.94 0.09 -12.43
C VAL A 172 3.01 -0.85 -13.20
N ASN A 173 3.23 -0.99 -14.51
CA ASN A 173 2.47 -1.88 -15.41
C ASN A 173 0.96 -1.56 -15.48
N ASN A 174 0.57 -0.31 -15.17
CA ASN A 174 -0.82 0.12 -15.31
C ASN A 174 -1.18 0.45 -16.77
N LYS A 175 -2.45 0.38 -17.06
CA LYS A 175 -3.08 0.90 -18.28
C LYS A 175 -4.16 1.95 -17.93
N SER A 176 -3.97 2.72 -16.86
CA SER A 176 -4.93 3.71 -16.34
C SER A 176 -5.28 4.79 -17.35
N HIS A 177 -4.39 5.08 -18.33
CA HIS A 177 -4.68 6.01 -19.43
C HIS A 177 -5.89 5.56 -20.28
N LEU A 178 -6.23 4.27 -20.30
CA LEU A 178 -7.41 3.76 -21.01
C LEU A 178 -8.73 4.27 -20.40
N PHE A 179 -8.71 4.66 -19.13
CA PHE A 179 -9.86 5.24 -18.45
C PHE A 179 -10.20 6.66 -18.93
N GLU A 180 -9.34 7.28 -19.75
CA GLU A 180 -9.66 8.50 -20.49
C GLU A 180 -10.85 8.28 -21.46
N TYR A 181 -11.02 7.06 -21.96
CA TYR A 181 -12.03 6.68 -22.93
C TYR A 181 -13.31 6.13 -22.28
N SER A 182 -14.41 6.08 -23.06
CA SER A 182 -15.70 5.54 -22.58
C SER A 182 -15.71 4.02 -22.64
N ILE A 183 -14.93 3.35 -21.76
CA ILE A 183 -14.79 1.89 -21.71
C ILE A 183 -15.84 1.21 -20.82
N SER A 184 -16.58 1.98 -20.03
CA SER A 184 -17.65 1.54 -19.14
C SER A 184 -18.56 2.71 -18.77
N LYS A 185 -19.71 2.44 -18.16
CA LYS A 185 -20.63 3.47 -17.65
C LYS A 185 -20.07 4.17 -16.43
N ILE A 186 -19.43 3.41 -15.53
CA ILE A 186 -18.85 3.88 -14.25
C ILE A 186 -17.37 3.45 -14.18
N LYS A 187 -16.50 4.34 -13.76
CA LYS A 187 -15.06 4.12 -13.60
C LYS A 187 -14.60 4.42 -12.17
N ILE A 188 -13.95 3.45 -11.55
CA ILE A 188 -13.62 3.49 -10.12
C ILE A 188 -12.11 3.26 -9.93
N ASN A 189 -11.48 4.11 -9.11
CA ASN A 189 -10.14 3.90 -8.57
C ASN A 189 -10.24 3.12 -7.26
N TYR A 190 -9.51 2.01 -7.14
CA TYR A 190 -9.55 1.19 -5.93
C TYR A 190 -8.22 0.52 -5.62
N LEU A 191 -7.82 0.60 -4.39
CA LEU A 191 -6.85 -0.23 -3.68
C LEU A 191 -5.36 0.00 -4.03
N GLY A 192 -4.93 -0.20 -5.29
CA GLY A 192 -3.51 -0.29 -5.62
C GLY A 192 -2.76 1.04 -5.57
N PHE A 193 -3.42 2.16 -5.90
CA PHE A 193 -2.85 3.49 -5.80
C PHE A 193 -3.53 4.29 -4.66
N PRO A 194 -2.78 4.66 -3.60
CA PRO A 194 -3.35 5.33 -2.43
C PRO A 194 -3.46 6.85 -2.63
N GLY A 195 -4.45 7.29 -3.40
CA GLY A 195 -4.68 8.70 -3.67
C GLY A 195 -5.57 8.96 -4.87
N THR A 196 -5.83 10.24 -5.16
CA THR A 196 -6.62 10.67 -6.32
C THR A 196 -5.90 10.38 -7.63
N MET A 197 -6.64 9.98 -8.66
CA MET A 197 -6.15 9.84 -10.03
C MET A 197 -5.85 11.17 -10.72
N GLY A 198 -6.32 12.30 -10.13
CA GLY A 198 -6.08 13.65 -10.64
C GLY A 198 -6.83 13.95 -11.94
N THR A 199 -7.95 13.30 -12.17
CA THR A 199 -8.78 13.53 -13.35
C THR A 199 -10.25 13.23 -13.09
N LYS A 200 -11.14 13.96 -13.75
CA LYS A 200 -12.60 13.71 -13.72
C LYS A 200 -13.03 12.53 -14.60
N LYS A 201 -12.08 11.79 -15.17
CA LYS A 201 -12.36 10.58 -15.97
C LYS A 201 -12.62 9.35 -15.10
N TYR A 202 -12.29 9.42 -13.83
CA TYR A 202 -12.75 8.48 -12.81
C TYR A 202 -13.94 9.10 -12.08
N ASP A 203 -15.03 8.34 -11.96
CA ASP A 203 -16.24 8.81 -11.29
C ASP A 203 -16.09 8.72 -9.77
N TYR A 204 -15.46 7.63 -9.30
CA TYR A 204 -15.36 7.32 -7.87
C TYR A 204 -13.99 6.82 -7.45
N ILE A 205 -13.67 7.05 -6.17
CA ILE A 205 -12.61 6.37 -5.42
C ILE A 205 -13.25 5.63 -4.25
N ILE A 206 -12.87 4.35 -4.06
CA ILE A 206 -13.29 3.59 -2.88
C ILE A 206 -12.32 3.85 -1.74
N ALA A 207 -12.86 4.28 -0.60
CA ALA A 207 -12.14 4.56 0.64
C ALA A 207 -12.99 4.18 1.85
N ASP A 208 -12.56 4.59 3.03
CA ASP A 208 -13.37 4.64 4.24
C ASP A 208 -13.27 6.04 4.88
N GLN A 209 -14.13 6.30 5.86
CA GLN A 209 -14.24 7.60 6.51
C GLN A 209 -12.94 8.01 7.25
N ASN A 210 -12.15 7.04 7.70
CA ASN A 210 -10.89 7.30 8.41
C ASN A 210 -9.77 7.71 7.44
N ILE A 211 -9.77 7.16 6.23
CA ILE A 211 -8.78 7.49 5.20
C ILE A 211 -9.09 8.82 4.54
N ILE A 212 -10.33 9.01 4.07
CA ILE A 212 -10.78 10.25 3.43
C ILE A 212 -11.95 10.81 4.26
N PRO A 213 -11.70 11.59 5.32
CA PRO A 213 -12.79 12.27 6.01
C PRO A 213 -13.47 13.29 5.07
N GLU A 214 -14.73 13.59 5.30
CA GLU A 214 -15.52 14.51 4.45
C GLU A 214 -14.85 15.87 4.25
N SER A 215 -14.17 16.39 5.28
CA SER A 215 -13.38 17.62 5.20
C SER A 215 -12.27 17.58 4.14
N ASN A 216 -11.88 16.40 3.68
CA ASN A 216 -10.80 16.18 2.72
C ASN A 216 -11.30 15.89 1.30
N PHE A 217 -12.62 15.85 1.04
CA PHE A 217 -13.17 15.57 -0.30
C PHE A 217 -12.61 16.48 -1.38
N ASN A 218 -12.35 17.74 -1.05
CA ASN A 218 -11.76 18.71 -1.98
C ASN A 218 -10.35 18.36 -2.47
N PHE A 219 -9.66 17.41 -1.80
CA PHE A 219 -8.34 16.92 -2.19
C PHE A 219 -8.39 15.72 -3.15
N TYR A 220 -9.58 15.37 -3.64
CA TYR A 220 -9.80 14.28 -4.59
C TYR A 220 -10.56 14.79 -5.81
N SER A 221 -10.23 14.27 -6.99
CA SER A 221 -10.93 14.62 -8.24
C SER A 221 -12.15 13.74 -8.47
N GLU A 222 -12.17 12.57 -7.83
CA GLU A 222 -13.25 11.59 -7.83
C GLU A 222 -14.24 11.85 -6.68
N LYS A 223 -15.47 11.34 -6.81
CA LYS A 223 -16.40 11.23 -5.68
C LYS A 223 -16.01 10.04 -4.80
N VAL A 224 -16.16 10.18 -3.49
CA VAL A 224 -15.77 9.11 -2.54
C VAL A 224 -16.93 8.16 -2.30
N ILE A 225 -16.66 6.85 -2.41
CA ILE A 225 -17.54 5.77 -1.93
C ILE A 225 -16.93 5.21 -0.67
N TYR A 226 -17.67 5.23 0.43
CA TYR A 226 -17.23 4.66 1.69
C TYR A 226 -17.56 3.19 1.82
N MET A 227 -16.53 2.39 2.15
CA MET A 227 -16.73 1.08 2.73
C MET A 227 -17.12 1.24 4.20
N PRO A 228 -17.98 0.34 4.76
CA PRO A 228 -18.56 0.53 6.09
C PRO A 228 -17.54 0.63 7.24
N GLU A 229 -16.46 -0.16 7.20
CA GLU A 229 -15.45 -0.19 8.26
C GLU A 229 -14.08 0.23 7.74
N VAL A 230 -13.48 -0.57 6.85
CA VAL A 230 -12.19 -0.32 6.21
C VAL A 230 -12.30 -0.53 4.70
N TYR A 231 -11.57 0.28 3.94
CA TYR A 231 -11.56 0.14 2.48
C TYR A 231 -10.76 -1.07 2.00
N GLN A 232 -9.79 -1.50 2.81
CA GLN A 232 -8.85 -2.56 2.47
C GLN A 232 -9.43 -3.93 2.82
N PRO A 233 -9.70 -4.80 1.86
CA PRO A 233 -10.10 -6.17 2.16
C PRO A 233 -8.91 -6.94 2.73
N PHE A 234 -9.18 -7.93 3.56
CA PHE A 234 -8.17 -8.88 4.00
C PHE A 234 -8.78 -10.27 4.10
N ASN A 235 -7.94 -11.28 3.91
CA ASN A 235 -8.31 -12.67 4.10
C ASN A 235 -7.45 -13.27 5.20
N PRO A 236 -8.03 -13.64 6.36
CA PRO A 236 -7.28 -14.21 7.44
C PRO A 236 -6.76 -15.61 7.10
N HIS A 237 -5.45 -15.77 7.08
CA HIS A 237 -4.82 -17.08 6.99
C HIS A 237 -4.86 -17.80 8.34
N VAL A 238 -5.20 -19.09 8.30
CA VAL A 238 -5.12 -19.96 9.48
C VAL A 238 -3.72 -20.56 9.55
N PHE A 239 -2.95 -20.19 10.56
CA PHE A 239 -1.70 -20.82 10.93
C PHE A 239 -1.51 -20.73 12.45
N ASP A 240 -0.69 -21.65 12.99
CA ASP A 240 -0.37 -21.64 14.42
C ASP A 240 0.47 -20.37 14.75
N LEU A 241 0.07 -19.66 15.77
CA LEU A 241 0.79 -18.50 16.31
C LEU A 241 1.80 -18.87 17.39
N ASN A 242 1.80 -20.14 17.84
CA ASN A 242 2.77 -20.64 18.81
C ASN A 242 4.04 -21.12 18.09
N ILE A 243 4.89 -20.17 17.70
CA ILE A 243 6.07 -20.36 16.86
C ILE A 243 7.29 -19.90 17.64
N SER A 244 8.34 -20.73 17.67
CA SER A 244 9.63 -20.34 18.25
C SER A 244 10.39 -19.40 17.33
N ARG A 245 11.05 -18.42 17.91
CA ARG A 245 12.00 -17.53 17.23
C ARG A 245 13.18 -18.27 16.62
N THR A 246 13.58 -19.41 17.22
CA THR A 246 14.67 -20.26 16.72
C THR A 246 14.38 -20.86 15.35
N GLU A 247 13.11 -21.07 14.97
CA GLU A 247 12.74 -21.49 13.60
C GLU A 247 13.21 -20.51 12.52
N PHE A 248 13.39 -19.23 12.89
CA PHE A 248 13.83 -18.16 12.00
C PHE A 248 15.21 -17.62 12.34
N ASN A 249 15.99 -18.30 13.18
CA ASN A 249 17.29 -17.84 13.68
C ASN A 249 17.22 -16.45 14.34
N LEU A 250 16.15 -16.16 15.05
CA LEU A 250 15.98 -14.93 15.81
C LEU A 250 16.33 -15.14 17.29
N PRO A 251 16.89 -14.12 17.97
CA PRO A 251 17.21 -14.21 19.41
C PRO A 251 15.93 -14.34 20.24
N GLU A 252 15.96 -15.20 21.28
CA GLU A 252 14.76 -15.53 22.08
C GLU A 252 14.48 -14.53 23.21
N ASN A 253 15.46 -14.23 24.03
CA ASN A 253 15.27 -13.49 25.29
C ASN A 253 15.45 -11.96 25.10
N VAL A 254 14.94 -11.41 24.00
CA VAL A 254 15.05 -10.00 23.65
C VAL A 254 13.71 -9.45 23.19
N PHE A 255 13.56 -8.13 23.12
CA PHE A 255 12.42 -7.46 22.54
C PHE A 255 12.67 -7.18 21.07
N ILE A 256 11.82 -7.67 20.18
CA ILE A 256 11.98 -7.48 18.73
C ILE A 256 10.92 -6.52 18.20
N MET A 257 11.37 -5.37 17.72
CA MET A 257 10.59 -4.47 16.87
C MET A 257 10.79 -4.88 15.40
N GLY A 258 9.73 -4.96 14.60
CA GLY A 258 9.82 -5.30 13.18
C GLY A 258 9.29 -4.21 12.26
N CYS A 259 9.98 -3.94 11.15
CA CYS A 259 9.45 -3.14 10.05
C CYS A 259 9.77 -3.83 8.71
N PHE A 260 8.74 -4.39 8.07
CA PHE A 260 8.89 -5.11 6.81
C PHE A 260 8.37 -4.31 5.62
N SER A 261 8.45 -3.00 5.73
CA SER A 261 8.24 -2.09 4.61
C SER A 261 9.45 -2.07 3.67
N ARG A 262 9.21 -1.78 2.39
CA ARG A 262 10.28 -1.54 1.42
C ARG A 262 11.16 -0.37 1.90
N VAL A 263 12.46 -0.44 1.59
CA VAL A 263 13.45 0.52 2.09
C VAL A 263 13.12 1.97 1.72
N GLU A 264 12.55 2.22 0.55
CA GLU A 264 12.14 3.57 0.12
C GLU A 264 10.98 4.16 0.94
N LYS A 265 10.28 3.36 1.77
CA LYS A 265 9.29 3.84 2.73
C LYS A 265 9.91 4.22 4.08
N ILE A 266 11.12 3.73 4.36
CA ILE A 266 11.82 4.01 5.61
C ILE A 266 12.52 5.37 5.48
N HIS A 267 11.82 6.42 5.92
CA HIS A 267 12.38 7.76 5.91
C HIS A 267 13.45 7.89 7.02
N PRO A 268 14.60 8.56 6.77
CA PRO A 268 15.67 8.68 7.77
C PRO A 268 15.19 9.19 9.13
N ASN A 269 14.29 10.18 9.15
CA ASN A 269 13.75 10.72 10.41
C ASN A 269 13.00 9.66 11.24
N ILE A 270 12.30 8.72 10.59
CA ILE A 270 11.61 7.61 11.27
C ILE A 270 12.64 6.59 11.77
N PHE A 271 13.63 6.27 10.95
CA PHE A 271 14.71 5.37 11.32
C PHE A 271 15.51 5.89 12.53
N GLU A 272 15.80 7.20 12.59
CA GLU A 272 16.47 7.83 13.73
C GLU A 272 15.69 7.64 15.04
N PHE A 273 14.35 7.66 15.03
CA PHE A 273 13.58 7.35 16.23
C PHE A 273 13.82 5.91 16.69
N TRP A 274 13.86 4.96 15.77
CA TRP A 274 14.13 3.57 16.09
C TRP A 274 15.54 3.40 16.68
N MET A 275 16.52 4.07 16.09
CA MET A 275 17.92 4.02 16.58
C MET A 275 18.08 4.65 17.97
N LYS A 276 17.32 5.71 18.28
CA LYS A 276 17.29 6.27 19.64
C LYS A 276 16.78 5.27 20.67
N VAL A 277 15.78 4.46 20.30
CA VAL A 277 15.29 3.37 21.16
C VAL A 277 16.38 2.30 21.36
N LEU A 278 17.02 1.86 20.27
CA LEU A 278 18.10 0.85 20.36
C LEU A 278 19.27 1.34 21.20
N ASN A 279 19.68 2.60 21.06
CA ASN A 279 20.77 3.17 21.87
C ASN A 279 20.45 3.23 23.37
N LYS A 280 19.15 3.27 23.74
CA LYS A 280 18.69 3.33 25.13
C LYS A 280 18.50 1.95 25.76
N HIS A 281 18.19 0.91 24.96
CA HIS A 281 17.77 -0.42 25.41
C HIS A 281 18.62 -1.51 24.75
N GLU A 282 19.54 -2.14 25.52
CA GLU A 282 20.45 -3.17 25.01
C GLU A 282 19.75 -4.47 24.61
N ASP A 283 18.58 -4.74 25.18
CA ASP A 283 17.78 -5.95 24.94
C ASP A 283 16.68 -5.75 23.87
N VAL A 284 16.66 -4.61 23.15
CA VAL A 284 15.73 -4.31 22.07
C VAL A 284 16.43 -4.46 20.72
N TYR A 285 15.81 -5.17 19.79
CA TYR A 285 16.33 -5.42 18.43
C TYR A 285 15.36 -4.90 17.40
N LEU A 286 15.88 -4.46 16.24
CA LEU A 286 15.12 -4.00 15.09
C LEU A 286 15.25 -4.99 13.93
N ALA A 287 14.17 -5.67 13.54
CA ALA A 287 14.12 -6.56 12.40
C ALA A 287 13.66 -5.82 11.14
N LEU A 288 14.51 -5.81 10.11
CA LEU A 288 14.25 -5.18 8.81
C LEU A 288 14.21 -6.25 7.70
N TYR A 289 13.24 -6.17 6.80
CA TYR A 289 13.07 -7.08 5.66
C TYR A 289 13.93 -6.63 4.47
N ILE A 290 15.25 -6.76 4.61
CA ILE A 290 16.27 -6.28 3.67
C ILE A 290 17.32 -7.37 3.53
N ASP A 291 17.61 -7.80 2.30
CA ASP A 291 18.64 -8.78 1.95
C ASP A 291 19.62 -8.29 0.88
N ASP A 292 19.42 -7.09 0.35
CA ASP A 292 20.36 -6.45 -0.57
C ASP A 292 21.59 -5.94 0.19
N ARG A 293 22.77 -6.45 -0.19
CA ARG A 293 24.03 -6.13 0.49
C ARG A 293 24.39 -4.65 0.42
N ALA A 294 24.14 -3.99 -0.73
CA ALA A 294 24.45 -2.59 -0.89
C ALA A 294 23.57 -1.70 0.01
N VAL A 295 22.28 -2.07 0.15
CA VAL A 295 21.36 -1.39 1.07
C VAL A 295 21.80 -1.56 2.52
N ILE A 296 22.17 -2.79 2.91
CA ILE A 296 22.68 -3.08 4.27
C ILE A 296 23.92 -2.26 4.57
N ASP A 297 24.89 -2.23 3.65
CA ASP A 297 26.14 -1.49 3.84
C ASP A 297 25.90 0.03 3.94
N ASN A 298 24.96 0.58 3.18
CA ASN A 298 24.56 1.99 3.25
C ASN A 298 23.89 2.34 4.59
N ILE A 299 22.99 1.49 5.08
CA ILE A 299 22.33 1.68 6.39
C ILE A 299 23.38 1.61 7.52
N ASN A 300 24.28 0.64 7.47
CA ASN A 300 25.37 0.52 8.44
C ASN A 300 26.32 1.74 8.41
N LEU A 301 26.61 2.27 7.21
CA LEU A 301 27.38 3.51 7.07
C LEU A 301 26.67 4.69 7.72
N TYR A 302 25.37 4.85 7.44
CA TYR A 302 24.55 5.90 8.06
C TYR A 302 24.54 5.80 9.60
N CYS A 303 24.42 4.59 10.13
CA CYS A 303 24.50 4.37 11.58
C CYS A 303 25.85 4.78 12.15
N LYS A 304 26.97 4.45 11.49
CA LYS A 304 28.33 4.86 11.91
C LYS A 304 28.48 6.37 11.90
N GLU A 305 28.04 7.05 10.85
CA GLU A 305 28.11 8.50 10.71
C GLU A 305 27.33 9.25 11.81
N ASN A 306 26.25 8.64 12.34
CA ASN A 306 25.38 9.23 13.35
C ASN A 306 25.56 8.64 14.76
N ASN A 307 26.60 7.84 14.99
CA ASN A 307 26.89 7.18 16.27
C ASN A 307 25.73 6.31 16.80
N PHE A 308 25.03 5.60 15.90
CA PHE A 308 24.01 4.64 16.25
C PHE A 308 24.58 3.23 16.41
N ASN A 309 24.11 2.50 17.42
CA ASN A 309 24.45 1.09 17.60
C ASN A 309 23.66 0.23 16.60
N PHE A 310 24.31 -0.26 15.55
CA PHE A 310 23.68 -1.10 14.53
C PHE A 310 23.81 -2.62 14.79
N ASN A 311 24.47 -3.04 15.88
CA ASN A 311 24.59 -4.48 16.23
C ASN A 311 23.24 -5.10 16.61
N GLN A 312 22.26 -4.27 16.96
CA GLN A 312 20.89 -4.69 17.29
C GLN A 312 19.95 -4.66 16.06
N ILE A 313 20.47 -4.44 14.84
CA ILE A 313 19.67 -4.52 13.61
C ILE A 313 19.77 -5.92 13.03
N LEU A 314 18.62 -6.58 12.85
CA LEU A 314 18.49 -7.88 12.24
C LEU A 314 18.02 -7.69 10.79
N PHE A 315 18.93 -7.85 9.82
CA PHE A 315 18.59 -7.84 8.40
C PHE A 315 18.10 -9.22 7.98
N LEU A 316 16.83 -9.31 7.61
CA LEU A 316 16.14 -10.59 7.36
C LEU A 316 15.88 -10.78 5.86
N LYS A 317 16.23 -11.96 5.34
CA LYS A 317 16.08 -12.34 3.94
C LYS A 317 14.61 -12.48 3.53
N HIS A 318 14.36 -12.26 2.24
CA HIS A 318 13.08 -12.56 1.63
C HIS A 318 12.78 -14.05 1.65
N ILE A 319 11.61 -14.42 2.14
CA ILE A 319 11.09 -15.79 2.19
C ILE A 319 9.65 -15.80 1.66
N GLU A 320 9.10 -17.00 1.48
CA GLU A 320 7.71 -17.18 1.03
C GLU A 320 6.74 -16.47 1.97
N HIS A 321 5.64 -15.90 1.42
CA HIS A 321 4.74 -15.00 2.16
C HIS A 321 4.17 -15.63 3.43
N LYS A 322 3.70 -16.89 3.35
CA LYS A 322 3.13 -17.58 4.52
C LYS A 322 4.17 -17.76 5.64
N GLU A 323 5.39 -18.16 5.28
CA GLU A 323 6.50 -18.28 6.24
C GLU A 323 6.92 -16.92 6.80
N ASN A 324 6.80 -15.86 5.97
CA ASN A 324 7.05 -14.51 6.43
C ASN A 324 6.01 -14.04 7.47
N LEU A 325 4.73 -14.39 7.29
CA LEU A 325 3.69 -14.12 8.30
C LEU A 325 3.98 -14.87 9.61
N ARG A 326 4.40 -16.13 9.53
CA ARG A 326 4.83 -16.91 10.72
C ARG A 326 5.99 -16.21 11.44
N ARG A 327 7.00 -15.75 10.70
CA ARG A 327 8.13 -15.01 11.26
C ARG A 327 7.70 -13.70 11.91
N ILE A 328 6.87 -12.90 11.25
CA ILE A 328 6.35 -11.64 11.82
C ILE A 328 5.60 -11.90 13.14
N SER A 329 4.84 -12.99 13.23
CA SER A 329 4.08 -13.32 14.46
C SER A 329 4.96 -13.55 15.70
N THR A 330 6.27 -13.72 15.54
CA THR A 330 7.23 -13.84 16.65
C THR A 330 7.74 -12.50 17.20
N PHE A 331 7.40 -11.37 16.54
CA PHE A 331 7.81 -10.03 17.00
C PHE A 331 6.93 -9.53 18.16
N ASP A 332 7.49 -8.65 18.98
CA ASP A 332 6.77 -8.04 20.10
C ASP A 332 5.97 -6.83 19.66
N LEU A 333 6.54 -6.03 18.73
CA LEU A 333 5.97 -4.79 18.24
C LEU A 333 6.25 -4.65 16.74
N TYR A 334 5.29 -4.18 15.97
CA TYR A 334 5.50 -3.82 14.57
C TYR A 334 5.51 -2.31 14.39
N LEU A 335 6.43 -1.81 13.57
CA LEU A 335 6.65 -0.39 13.33
C LEU A 335 6.19 -0.01 11.93
N ASP A 336 5.34 0.99 11.85
CA ASP A 336 4.88 1.54 10.59
C ASP A 336 5.81 2.65 10.08
N THR A 337 5.77 2.90 8.79
CA THR A 337 6.55 3.92 8.09
C THR A 337 5.72 5.18 7.83
N TYR A 338 6.40 6.32 7.61
CA TYR A 338 5.82 7.62 7.29
C TYR A 338 6.77 8.38 6.33
N PRO A 339 6.25 9.15 5.35
CA PRO A 339 4.84 9.52 5.11
C PRO A 339 4.00 8.46 4.37
N TYR A 340 4.57 7.34 3.94
CA TYR A 340 3.85 6.27 3.29
C TYR A 340 3.79 5.04 4.21
N ASN A 341 2.59 4.74 4.73
CA ASN A 341 2.36 3.61 5.62
C ASN A 341 2.60 2.24 4.96
N GLY A 342 2.71 1.21 5.77
CA GLY A 342 2.96 -0.17 5.36
C GLY A 342 1.83 -0.86 4.60
N HIS A 343 0.61 -0.32 4.61
CA HIS A 343 -0.61 -0.84 3.97
C HIS A 343 -0.81 -2.34 4.22
N THR A 344 -0.57 -3.21 3.21
CA THR A 344 -0.71 -4.67 3.33
C THR A 344 0.13 -5.24 4.48
N GLY A 345 1.35 -4.76 4.68
CA GLY A 345 2.21 -5.20 5.78
C GLY A 345 1.62 -4.89 7.17
N ILE A 346 0.87 -3.78 7.30
CA ILE A 346 0.18 -3.44 8.55
C ILE A 346 -1.08 -4.31 8.73
N SER A 347 -1.83 -4.55 7.67
CA SER A 347 -2.96 -5.48 7.72
C SER A 347 -2.48 -6.90 8.06
N ASP A 348 -1.36 -7.34 7.49
CA ASP A 348 -0.73 -8.62 7.82
C ASP A 348 -0.30 -8.68 9.30
N SER A 349 0.40 -7.65 9.80
CA SER A 349 0.85 -7.63 11.20
C SER A 349 -0.32 -7.67 12.20
N LEU A 350 -1.39 -6.92 11.94
CA LEU A 350 -2.54 -6.81 12.84
C LEU A 350 -3.48 -8.02 12.73
N PHE A 351 -3.95 -8.34 11.51
CA PHE A 351 -5.02 -9.32 11.32
C PHE A 351 -4.52 -10.75 11.12
N GLN A 352 -3.31 -10.92 10.54
CA GLN A 352 -2.74 -12.24 10.31
C GLN A 352 -1.86 -12.68 11.47
N CYS A 353 -0.89 -11.83 11.84
CA CYS A 353 0.16 -12.16 12.80
C CYS A 353 -0.20 -11.80 14.24
N CYS A 354 -1.26 -11.02 14.45
CA CYS A 354 -1.69 -10.54 15.77
C CYS A 354 -0.58 -9.79 16.52
N VAL A 355 0.24 -9.01 15.82
CA VAL A 355 1.32 -8.20 16.40
C VAL A 355 0.84 -6.76 16.59
N PRO A 356 0.92 -6.20 17.80
CA PRO A 356 0.63 -4.80 18.03
C PRO A 356 1.48 -3.91 17.12
N THR A 357 0.85 -2.91 16.49
CA THR A 357 1.51 -2.07 15.48
C THR A 357 1.37 -0.60 15.83
N ILE A 358 2.47 0.11 16.01
CA ILE A 358 2.47 1.58 16.20
C ILE A 358 2.54 2.25 14.83
N SER A 359 1.65 3.23 14.61
CA SER A 359 1.60 4.02 13.39
C SER A 359 1.70 5.51 13.65
N PHE A 360 2.41 6.19 12.75
CA PHE A 360 2.43 7.64 12.65
C PHE A 360 1.43 8.07 11.56
N THR A 361 0.37 8.76 11.97
CA THR A 361 -0.73 9.17 11.10
C THR A 361 -0.47 10.55 10.51
N GLY A 362 -0.63 10.67 9.18
CA GLY A 362 -0.51 11.93 8.47
C GLY A 362 -1.83 12.45 7.91
N LYS A 363 -1.73 13.22 6.81
CA LYS A 363 -2.84 13.96 6.19
C LYS A 363 -3.31 13.37 4.86
N SER A 364 -2.44 12.67 4.14
CA SER A 364 -2.73 12.07 2.82
C SER A 364 -3.32 10.67 2.95
N PHE A 365 -3.88 10.15 1.88
CA PHE A 365 -4.38 8.77 1.83
C PHE A 365 -3.31 7.77 2.29
N ALA A 366 -2.10 7.88 1.71
CA ALA A 366 -1.02 6.93 1.96
C ALA A 366 -0.54 6.88 3.42
N SER A 367 -0.68 7.98 4.17
CA SER A 367 -0.28 8.10 5.58
C SER A 367 -1.42 7.85 6.58
N ARG A 368 -2.60 7.49 6.09
CA ARG A 368 -3.80 7.26 6.92
C ARG A 368 -4.33 5.83 6.87
N VAL A 369 -3.70 4.95 6.08
CA VAL A 369 -4.17 3.56 5.95
C VAL A 369 -4.06 2.82 7.28
N SER A 370 -2.93 2.92 7.95
CA SER A 370 -2.74 2.28 9.27
C SER A 370 -3.64 2.88 10.35
N TYR A 371 -3.91 4.20 10.27
CA TYR A 371 -4.90 4.86 11.12
C TYR A 371 -6.27 4.20 10.97
N SER A 372 -6.74 3.99 9.73
CA SER A 372 -8.02 3.35 9.47
C SER A 372 -8.09 1.93 10.03
N LEU A 373 -7.04 1.12 9.80
CA LEU A 373 -6.97 -0.24 10.31
C LEU A 373 -6.99 -0.29 11.85
N LEU A 374 -6.24 0.59 12.52
CA LEU A 374 -6.21 0.66 13.98
C LEU A 374 -7.52 1.15 14.58
N LYS A 375 -8.19 2.12 13.91
CA LYS A 375 -9.52 2.61 14.33
C LYS A 375 -10.58 1.50 14.24
N SER A 376 -10.57 0.70 13.18
CA SER A 376 -11.52 -0.41 13.02
C SER A 376 -11.36 -1.48 14.09
N LEU A 377 -10.13 -1.64 14.59
CA LEU A 377 -9.80 -2.54 15.70
C LEU A 377 -9.97 -1.91 17.09
N LYS A 378 -10.38 -0.63 17.20
CA LYS A 378 -10.46 0.12 18.47
C LYS A 378 -9.13 0.13 19.24
N LEU A 379 -8.02 0.28 18.50
CA LEU A 379 -6.64 0.31 19.02
C LEU A 379 -6.02 1.71 18.88
N GLU A 380 -6.77 2.76 19.19
CA GLU A 380 -6.35 4.16 19.09
C GLU A 380 -5.11 4.47 19.93
N GLN A 381 -4.86 3.71 20.99
CA GLN A 381 -3.66 3.85 21.83
C GLN A 381 -2.35 3.56 21.05
N LEU A 382 -2.42 2.93 19.87
CA LEU A 382 -1.27 2.65 18.99
C LEU A 382 -1.08 3.72 17.90
N ILE A 383 -1.97 4.72 17.83
CA ILE A 383 -1.90 5.81 16.87
C ILE A 383 -1.09 6.96 17.46
N THR A 384 -0.26 7.59 16.64
CA THR A 384 0.51 8.80 16.97
C THR A 384 0.37 9.85 15.88
N TYR A 385 0.52 11.12 16.23
CA TYR A 385 0.29 12.25 15.34
C TYR A 385 1.53 13.11 15.10
N ASN A 386 2.62 12.82 15.81
CA ASN A 386 3.91 13.49 15.63
C ASN A 386 5.06 12.58 16.08
N GLY A 387 6.28 12.91 15.64
CA GLY A 387 7.46 12.08 15.90
C GLY A 387 7.82 11.93 17.39
N ASN A 388 7.54 12.96 18.21
CA ASN A 388 7.81 12.88 19.66
C ASN A 388 6.85 11.90 20.35
N GLU A 389 5.57 11.90 19.97
CA GLU A 389 4.61 10.91 20.46
C GLU A 389 5.00 9.50 20.00
N TYR A 390 5.42 9.36 18.72
CA TYR A 390 5.84 8.09 18.16
C TYR A 390 7.01 7.51 18.95
N LEU A 391 8.09 8.27 19.14
CA LEU A 391 9.26 7.84 19.94
C LEU A 391 8.86 7.46 21.37
N LYS A 392 8.19 8.36 22.11
CA LYS A 392 7.77 8.11 23.49
C LYS A 392 6.91 6.88 23.65
N LYS A 393 6.05 6.61 22.67
CA LYS A 393 5.14 5.47 22.70
C LYS A 393 5.90 4.16 22.49
N ILE A 394 6.89 4.13 21.57
CA ILE A 394 7.76 2.97 21.37
C ILE A 394 8.55 2.71 22.68
N GLU A 395 9.19 3.73 23.24
CA GLU A 395 9.96 3.59 24.50
C GLU A 395 9.07 3.05 25.63
N ASN A 396 7.86 3.61 25.80
CA ASN A 396 6.93 3.14 26.83
C ASN A 396 6.56 1.67 26.66
N TYR A 397 6.41 1.15 25.42
CA TYR A 397 6.11 -0.27 25.20
C TYR A 397 7.33 -1.18 25.35
N CYS A 398 8.55 -0.68 25.09
CA CYS A 398 9.77 -1.41 25.41
C CYS A 398 9.93 -1.60 26.94
N GLU A 399 9.51 -0.60 27.73
CA GLU A 399 9.58 -0.61 29.20
C GLU A 399 8.38 -1.36 29.83
N ASN A 400 7.19 -1.30 29.22
CA ASN A 400 5.93 -1.86 29.73
C ASN A 400 5.37 -2.95 28.82
N ARG A 401 6.12 -4.05 28.64
CA ARG A 401 5.82 -5.14 27.68
C ARG A 401 4.50 -5.86 27.93
N SER A 402 4.03 -5.92 29.17
CA SER A 402 2.74 -6.54 29.54
C SER A 402 1.56 -5.93 28.78
N LYS A 403 1.59 -4.62 28.50
CA LYS A 403 0.54 -3.95 27.72
C LYS A 403 0.46 -4.48 26.28
N LEU A 404 1.59 -4.83 25.67
CA LEU A 404 1.61 -5.43 24.33
C LEU A 404 1.04 -6.84 24.32
N VAL A 405 1.28 -7.61 25.41
CA VAL A 405 0.67 -8.95 25.57
C VAL A 405 -0.86 -8.85 25.63
N GLU A 406 -1.40 -7.87 26.34
CA GLU A 406 -2.85 -7.62 26.39
C GLU A 406 -3.41 -7.28 24.99
N ILE A 407 -2.75 -6.38 24.25
CA ILE A 407 -3.16 -6.02 22.89
C ILE A 407 -3.07 -7.23 21.95
N ARG A 408 -2.01 -8.02 22.04
CA ARG A 408 -1.85 -9.25 21.26
C ARG A 408 -2.99 -10.24 21.52
N ASN A 409 -3.33 -10.47 22.78
CA ASN A 409 -4.44 -11.35 23.17
C ASN A 409 -5.77 -10.82 22.61
N TYR A 410 -5.98 -9.51 22.64
CA TYR A 410 -7.14 -8.90 22.01
C TYR A 410 -7.19 -9.17 20.49
N LEU A 411 -6.07 -9.02 19.78
CA LEU A 411 -5.97 -9.28 18.34
C LEU A 411 -6.22 -10.76 18.00
N ILE A 412 -5.69 -11.69 18.81
CA ILE A 412 -5.94 -13.14 18.66
C ILE A 412 -7.43 -13.45 18.81
N ASN A 413 -8.08 -12.90 19.83
CA ASN A 413 -9.51 -13.09 20.06
C ASN A 413 -10.34 -12.48 18.90
N TYR A 414 -9.96 -11.29 18.41
CA TYR A 414 -10.62 -10.66 17.26
C TYR A 414 -10.49 -11.52 16.00
N LYS A 415 -9.29 -12.03 15.68
CA LYS A 415 -9.03 -12.93 14.55
C LYS A 415 -9.90 -14.20 14.64
N ASN A 416 -9.92 -14.86 15.79
CA ASN A 416 -10.70 -16.09 15.99
C ASN A 416 -12.20 -15.84 15.81
N ASN A 417 -12.75 -14.75 16.35
CA ASN A 417 -14.15 -14.38 16.19
C ASN A 417 -14.51 -14.04 14.74
N SER A 418 -13.58 -13.41 13.99
CA SER A 418 -13.77 -13.09 12.57
C SER A 418 -13.80 -14.35 11.70
N LEU A 419 -12.92 -15.32 11.96
CA LEU A 419 -12.91 -16.61 11.28
C LEU A 419 -14.20 -17.43 11.51
N HIS A 420 -14.83 -17.31 12.70
CA HIS A 420 -16.12 -17.94 12.97
C HIS A 420 -17.29 -17.30 12.21
N ARG A 421 -17.23 -16.00 11.90
CA ARG A 421 -18.28 -15.30 11.12
C ARG A 421 -18.18 -15.55 9.62
N MET A 422 -17.04 -16.04 9.14
CA MET A 422 -16.81 -16.36 7.72
C MET A 422 -17.18 -17.81 7.35
N LYS A 423 -17.45 -18.67 8.34
CA LYS A 423 -17.97 -20.03 8.17
C LYS A 423 -19.50 -20.03 8.16
#